data_fc88fa409baba25208381d232e5d0c4b
#
_entry.id   fc88fa409baba25208381d232e5d0c4b
#
_cell.length_a   1.000
_cell.length_b   1.000
_cell.length_c   1.000
_cell.angle_alpha   90.00
_cell.angle_beta   90.00
_cell.angle_gamma   90.00
#
_symmetry.space_group_name_H-M   'P 1'
#
loop_
_entity.id
_entity.type
_entity.pdbx_description
1 polymer ?
#
loop_
_entity_poly.entity_id
_entity_poly.type
_entity_poly.pdbx_seq_one_letter_code
_entity_poly.pdbx_strand_id
1 'polypeptide(L)'
;MTHRAHTTDKSIPENSISAVKAAIASGAEALECDTHRTKDGKIVICHDLSINRTTNGTGDIPSLTLAEIKSHKLLDRNGNVTNETMPTLEEFLKACRGKIYVDLDYSPRTASTAEVMAVV
;
A
#
# COMPACT_ATOMS: atom_id res chain seq x y z
N MET A 1 12.51 -5.56 -10.32
CA MET A 1 11.73 -4.78 -9.35
C MET A 1 10.28 -5.25 -9.37
N THR A 2 9.68 -5.38 -8.21
CA THR A 2 8.29 -5.85 -8.10
C THR A 2 7.34 -4.66 -8.16
N HIS A 3 6.48 -4.63 -9.17
CA HIS A 3 5.51 -3.56 -9.43
C HIS A 3 4.30 -3.73 -8.51
N ARG A 4 3.85 -2.63 -7.85
CA ARG A 4 2.74 -2.62 -6.88
C ARG A 4 2.91 -3.65 -5.77
N ALA A 5 4.14 -4.05 -5.49
CA ALA A 5 4.41 -5.16 -4.57
C ALA A 5 3.57 -6.41 -4.92
N HIS A 6 3.39 -6.69 -6.23
CA HIS A 6 2.73 -7.89 -6.69
C HIS A 6 3.60 -9.12 -6.46
N THR A 7 2.96 -10.25 -6.23
CA THR A 7 3.61 -11.56 -6.19
C THR A 7 2.96 -12.47 -7.23
N THR A 8 3.55 -13.61 -7.49
CA THR A 8 2.93 -14.62 -8.35
C THR A 8 1.75 -15.31 -7.65
N ASP A 9 1.73 -15.26 -6.31
CA ASP A 9 0.64 -15.82 -5.50
C ASP A 9 -0.52 -14.83 -5.42
N LYS A 10 -1.61 -15.14 -6.10
CA LYS A 10 -2.80 -14.27 -6.16
C LYS A 10 -3.57 -14.22 -4.84
N SER A 11 -3.27 -15.09 -3.88
CA SER A 11 -3.88 -15.01 -2.54
C SER A 11 -3.26 -13.90 -1.69
N ILE A 12 -2.19 -13.26 -2.17
CA ILE A 12 -1.53 -12.15 -1.47
C ILE A 12 -1.99 -10.83 -2.10
N PRO A 13 -2.60 -9.92 -1.32
CA PRO A 13 -3.03 -8.63 -1.83
C PRO A 13 -1.86 -7.79 -2.34
N GLU A 14 -2.08 -7.03 -3.42
CA GLU A 14 -1.07 -6.08 -3.88
C GLU A 14 -0.83 -4.99 -2.84
N ASN A 15 0.39 -4.45 -2.78
CA ASN A 15 0.76 -3.35 -1.87
C ASN A 15 0.45 -3.63 -0.39
N SER A 16 0.44 -4.89 0.00
CA SER A 16 0.19 -5.31 1.39
C SER A 16 1.48 -5.61 2.12
N ILE A 17 1.41 -5.70 3.44
CA ILE A 17 2.56 -6.14 4.24
C ILE A 17 2.93 -7.59 3.91
N SER A 18 1.94 -8.45 3.64
CA SER A 18 2.20 -9.81 3.18
C SER A 18 2.97 -9.85 1.85
N ALA A 19 2.67 -8.91 0.94
CA ALA A 19 3.39 -8.78 -0.33
C ALA A 19 4.85 -8.38 -0.11
N VAL A 20 5.11 -7.50 0.85
CA VAL A 20 6.49 -7.13 1.23
C VAL A 20 7.25 -8.36 1.73
N LYS A 21 6.65 -9.11 2.63
CA LYS A 21 7.28 -10.32 3.19
C LYS A 21 7.55 -11.37 2.11
N ALA A 22 6.60 -11.56 1.19
CA ALA A 22 6.77 -12.49 0.07
C ALA A 22 7.89 -12.06 -0.87
N ALA A 23 8.00 -10.77 -1.17
CA ALA A 23 9.06 -10.23 -2.01
C ALA A 23 10.44 -10.42 -1.38
N ILE A 24 10.56 -10.17 -0.09
CA ILE A 24 11.81 -10.38 0.66
C ILE A 24 12.18 -11.86 0.62
N ALA A 25 11.23 -12.75 0.89
CA ALA A 25 11.46 -14.19 0.89
C ALA A 25 11.86 -14.73 -0.49
N SER A 26 11.37 -14.11 -1.58
CA SER A 26 11.71 -14.50 -2.95
C SER A 26 13.04 -13.94 -3.44
N GLY A 27 13.70 -13.10 -2.65
CA GLY A 27 14.98 -12.47 -3.02
C GLY A 27 14.86 -11.26 -3.92
N ALA A 28 13.69 -10.62 -4.00
CA ALA A 28 13.51 -9.41 -4.77
C ALA A 28 14.42 -8.29 -4.22
N GLU A 29 15.05 -7.54 -5.13
CA GLU A 29 15.97 -6.46 -4.74
C GLU A 29 15.24 -5.17 -4.38
N ALA A 30 14.10 -4.92 -5.05
CA ALA A 30 13.35 -3.69 -4.86
C ALA A 30 11.85 -3.92 -5.05
N LEU A 31 11.07 -3.09 -4.38
CA LEU A 31 9.61 -3.02 -4.52
C LEU A 31 9.22 -1.66 -5.04
N GLU A 32 8.30 -1.60 -6.00
CA GLU A 32 7.63 -0.36 -6.37
C GLU A 32 6.29 -0.32 -5.64
N CYS A 33 5.96 0.83 -5.08
CA CYS A 33 4.64 1.06 -4.49
C CYS A 33 4.19 2.49 -4.75
N ASP A 34 2.86 2.68 -4.71
CA ASP A 34 2.22 3.97 -4.94
C ASP A 34 1.66 4.51 -3.62
N THR A 35 1.65 5.83 -3.47
CA THR A 35 1.15 6.48 -2.25
C THR A 35 0.02 7.45 -2.56
N HIS A 36 -0.90 7.58 -1.61
CA HIS A 36 -1.97 8.58 -1.65
C HIS A 36 -2.16 9.14 -0.24
N ARG A 37 -2.61 10.40 -0.17
CA ARG A 37 -2.89 11.06 1.11
C ARG A 37 -4.37 10.95 1.45
N THR A 38 -4.65 10.58 2.71
CA THR A 38 -6.02 10.52 3.24
C THR A 38 -6.54 11.91 3.59
N LYS A 39 -7.85 12.00 3.88
CA LYS A 39 -8.50 13.24 4.30
C LYS A 39 -7.83 13.87 5.52
N ASP A 40 -7.37 13.06 6.46
CA ASP A 40 -6.71 13.51 7.69
C ASP A 40 -5.19 13.60 7.56
N GLY A 41 -4.65 13.59 6.33
CA GLY A 41 -3.23 13.86 6.07
C GLY A 41 -2.29 12.69 6.27
N LYS A 42 -2.81 11.47 6.35
CA LYS A 42 -1.98 10.27 6.45
C LYS A 42 -1.63 9.75 5.05
N ILE A 43 -0.49 9.08 4.93
CA ILE A 43 -0.03 8.51 3.66
C ILE A 43 -0.24 7.01 3.71
N VAL A 44 -0.98 6.49 2.73
CA VAL A 44 -1.26 5.05 2.60
C VAL A 44 -0.68 4.50 1.29
N ILE A 45 -0.50 3.20 1.24
CA ILE A 45 0.03 2.50 0.07
C ILE A 45 -1.15 1.93 -0.72
N CYS A 46 -1.39 2.48 -1.90
CA CYS A 46 -2.44 2.02 -2.80
C CYS A 46 -2.16 2.55 -4.21
N HIS A 47 -2.35 1.72 -5.22
CA HIS A 47 -2.17 2.15 -6.60
C HIS A 47 -3.28 3.09 -7.06
N ASP A 48 -4.53 2.72 -6.78
CA ASP A 48 -5.69 3.48 -7.23
C ASP A 48 -5.97 4.66 -6.29
N LEU A 49 -6.62 5.69 -6.82
CA LEU A 49 -7.11 6.80 -5.99
C LEU A 49 -8.23 6.35 -5.05
N SER A 50 -9.02 5.35 -5.45
CA SER A 50 -10.12 4.79 -4.65
C SER A 50 -9.73 3.48 -4.01
N ILE A 51 -10.46 3.09 -2.95
CA ILE A 51 -10.25 1.82 -2.26
C ILE A 51 -11.13 0.68 -2.82
N ASN A 52 -11.92 0.97 -3.84
CA ASN A 52 -12.98 0.05 -4.32
C ASN A 52 -12.46 -1.29 -4.84
N ARG A 53 -11.37 -1.26 -5.61
CA ARG A 53 -10.85 -2.48 -6.25
C ARG A 53 -10.08 -3.36 -5.28
N THR A 54 -9.36 -2.77 -4.34
CA THR A 54 -8.40 -3.50 -3.49
C THR A 54 -8.90 -3.78 -2.08
N THR A 55 -10.07 -3.23 -1.71
CA THR A 55 -10.68 -3.48 -0.40
C THR A 55 -12.15 -3.84 -0.56
N ASN A 56 -12.77 -4.27 0.54
CA ASN A 56 -14.21 -4.51 0.58
C ASN A 56 -15.03 -3.24 0.86
N GLY A 57 -14.39 -2.07 0.86
CA GLY A 57 -15.05 -0.79 1.01
C GLY A 57 -15.10 0.00 -0.30
N THR A 58 -15.61 1.23 -0.23
CA THR A 58 -15.71 2.14 -1.37
C THR A 58 -15.33 3.56 -0.96
N GLY A 59 -14.90 4.35 -1.93
CA GLY A 59 -14.60 5.76 -1.76
C GLY A 59 -13.21 6.13 -2.23
N ASP A 60 -13.00 7.44 -2.44
CA ASP A 60 -11.70 7.97 -2.82
C ASP A 60 -10.86 8.26 -1.59
N ILE A 61 -9.58 7.92 -1.65
CA ILE A 61 -8.68 8.05 -0.50
C ILE A 61 -8.64 9.48 0.06
N PRO A 62 -8.57 10.55 -0.75
CA PRO A 62 -8.57 11.91 -0.20
C PRO A 62 -9.86 12.32 0.50
N SER A 63 -10.95 11.57 0.31
CA SER A 63 -12.24 11.82 0.96
C SER A 63 -12.45 10.99 2.23
N LEU A 64 -11.53 10.08 2.55
CA LEU A 64 -11.62 9.15 3.67
C LEU A 64 -10.52 9.42 4.70
N THR A 65 -10.87 9.24 5.99
CA THR A 65 -9.84 9.25 7.04
C THR A 65 -9.12 7.91 7.08
N LEU A 66 -7.96 7.87 7.71
CA LEU A 66 -7.22 6.62 7.88
C LEU A 66 -8.06 5.58 8.64
N ALA A 67 -8.79 6.01 9.67
CA ALA A 67 -9.64 5.11 10.45
C ALA A 67 -10.72 4.46 9.57
N GLU A 68 -11.33 5.25 8.67
CA GLU A 68 -12.33 4.74 7.73
C GLU A 68 -11.71 3.71 6.77
N ILE A 69 -10.52 4.01 6.22
CA ILE A 69 -9.81 3.09 5.33
C ILE A 69 -9.44 1.79 6.07
N LYS A 70 -8.91 1.91 7.28
CA LYS A 70 -8.51 0.76 8.09
C LYS A 70 -9.68 -0.10 8.57
N SER A 71 -10.91 0.43 8.52
CA SER A 71 -12.12 -0.35 8.85
C SER A 71 -12.48 -1.38 7.78
N HIS A 72 -11.90 -1.27 6.59
CA HIS A 72 -12.11 -2.20 5.49
C HIS A 72 -10.91 -3.12 5.31
N LYS A 73 -11.16 -4.35 4.84
CA LYS A 73 -10.11 -5.35 4.64
C LYS A 73 -9.67 -5.37 3.19
N LEU A 74 -8.39 -5.65 2.98
CA LEU A 74 -7.83 -5.84 1.64
C LEU A 74 -8.41 -7.10 1.02
N LEU A 75 -8.66 -7.04 -0.29
CA LEU A 75 -8.99 -8.20 -1.10
C LEU A 75 -7.70 -8.77 -1.68
N ASP A 76 -7.63 -10.10 -1.77
CA ASP A 76 -6.55 -10.71 -2.53
C ASP A 76 -6.83 -10.53 -4.03
N ARG A 77 -5.92 -10.98 -4.89
CA ARG A 77 -6.06 -10.78 -6.34
C ARG A 77 -7.05 -11.74 -6.99
N ASN A 78 -7.64 -12.64 -6.20
CA ASN A 78 -8.78 -13.48 -6.61
C ASN A 78 -10.12 -12.87 -6.19
N GLY A 79 -10.11 -11.73 -5.46
CA GLY A 79 -11.30 -11.05 -4.98
C GLY A 79 -11.80 -11.52 -3.62
N ASN A 80 -11.04 -12.32 -2.90
CA ASN A 80 -11.40 -12.81 -1.57
C ASN A 80 -10.98 -11.83 -0.48
N VAL A 81 -11.82 -11.64 0.54
CA VAL A 81 -11.51 -10.78 1.68
C VAL A 81 -10.45 -11.42 2.56
N THR A 82 -9.42 -10.66 2.90
CA THR A 82 -8.35 -11.11 3.79
C THR A 82 -8.51 -10.48 5.18
N ASN A 83 -7.60 -10.81 6.09
CA ASN A 83 -7.55 -10.18 7.41
C ASN A 83 -6.65 -8.94 7.43
N GLU A 84 -6.09 -8.55 6.30
CA GLU A 84 -5.17 -7.42 6.21
C GLU A 84 -5.90 -6.13 5.89
N THR A 85 -5.30 -5.00 6.30
CA THR A 85 -5.78 -3.66 5.97
C THR A 85 -4.74 -2.94 5.12
N MET A 86 -5.18 -1.87 4.45
CA MET A 86 -4.28 -1.05 3.65
C MET A 86 -3.17 -0.48 4.55
N PRO A 87 -1.89 -0.70 4.23
CA PRO A 87 -0.82 -0.20 5.09
C PRO A 87 -0.61 1.30 4.91
N THR A 88 -0.16 1.94 5.98
CA THR A 88 0.40 3.29 5.86
C THR A 88 1.80 3.18 5.27
N LEU A 89 2.31 4.31 4.75
CA LEU A 89 3.69 4.36 4.26
C LEU A 89 4.68 3.96 5.37
N GLU A 90 4.44 4.42 6.60
CA GLU A 90 5.28 4.07 7.73
C GLU A 90 5.31 2.57 8.01
N GLU A 91 4.14 1.93 8.03
CA GLU A 91 4.04 0.48 8.22
C GLU A 91 4.76 -0.29 7.12
N PHE A 92 4.57 0.14 5.87
CA PHE A 92 5.20 -0.47 4.69
C PHE A 92 6.72 -0.37 4.75
N LEU A 93 7.24 0.83 5.05
CA LEU A 93 8.68 1.07 5.15
C LEU A 93 9.32 0.29 6.30
N LYS A 94 8.62 0.17 7.43
CA LYS A 94 9.10 -0.65 8.55
C LYS A 94 9.25 -2.12 8.14
N ALA A 95 8.31 -2.63 7.35
CA ALA A 95 8.38 -4.01 6.86
C ALA A 95 9.55 -4.22 5.89
N CYS A 96 9.93 -3.18 5.13
CA CYS A 96 11.02 -3.24 4.16
C CYS A 96 12.40 -2.95 4.76
N ARG A 97 12.46 -2.35 5.92
CA ARG A 97 13.66 -1.73 6.49
C ARG A 97 14.84 -2.69 6.56
N GLY A 98 15.94 -2.29 5.89
CA GLY A 98 17.18 -3.06 5.89
C GLY A 98 17.14 -4.36 5.10
N LYS A 99 16.02 -4.66 4.40
CA LYS A 99 15.82 -5.93 3.71
C LYS A 99 15.59 -5.79 2.22
N ILE A 100 15.02 -4.68 1.77
CA ILE A 100 14.67 -4.47 0.37
C ILE A 100 14.60 -2.97 0.08
N TYR A 101 14.98 -2.56 -1.13
CA TYR A 101 14.83 -1.19 -1.59
C TYR A 101 13.39 -0.91 -1.96
N VAL A 102 12.92 0.30 -1.69
CA VAL A 102 11.56 0.74 -2.01
C VAL A 102 11.63 1.88 -3.02
N ASP A 103 10.93 1.70 -4.14
CA ASP A 103 10.73 2.74 -5.14
C ASP A 103 9.33 3.31 -4.94
N LEU A 104 9.26 4.54 -4.42
CA LEU A 104 8.00 5.21 -4.11
C LEU A 104 7.51 5.97 -5.32
N ASP A 105 6.29 5.63 -5.76
CA ASP A 105 5.54 6.40 -6.74
C ASP A 105 4.38 7.08 -6.02
N TYR A 106 4.34 8.41 -6.05
CA TYR A 106 3.33 9.17 -5.33
C TYR A 106 2.65 10.17 -6.27
N SER A 107 1.35 10.39 -6.02
CA SER A 107 0.56 11.34 -6.78
C SER A 107 0.72 12.75 -6.19
N PRO A 108 1.17 13.74 -6.98
CA PRO A 108 1.23 15.12 -6.51
C PRO A 108 -0.13 15.69 -6.12
N ARG A 109 -1.22 15.04 -6.54
CA ARG A 109 -2.58 15.48 -6.20
C ARG A 109 -3.02 15.04 -4.82
N THR A 110 -2.41 13.97 -4.28
CA THR A 110 -2.84 13.38 -3.02
C THR A 110 -1.75 13.32 -1.96
N ALA A 111 -0.47 13.34 -2.36
CA ALA A 111 0.65 13.39 -1.44
C ALA A 111 1.78 14.22 -2.06
N SER A 112 2.29 15.18 -1.32
CA SER A 112 3.42 16.00 -1.78
C SER A 112 4.74 15.29 -1.49
N THR A 113 5.80 15.70 -2.21
CA THR A 113 7.15 15.20 -1.94
C THR A 113 7.56 15.42 -0.49
N ALA A 114 7.25 16.60 0.07
CA ALA A 114 7.58 16.92 1.45
C ALA A 114 6.86 16.00 2.43
N GLU A 115 5.58 15.69 2.18
CA GLU A 115 4.79 14.79 3.03
C GLU A 115 5.39 13.36 3.02
N VAL A 116 5.74 12.86 1.84
CA VAL A 116 6.34 11.53 1.70
C VAL A 116 7.72 11.48 2.38
N MET A 117 8.56 12.48 2.13
CA MET A 117 9.90 12.53 2.72
C MET A 117 9.88 12.69 4.24
N ALA A 118 8.84 13.28 4.80
CA ALA A 118 8.70 13.40 6.25
C ALA A 118 8.50 12.04 6.93
N VAL A 119 7.95 11.06 6.22
CA VAL A 119 7.76 9.69 6.72
C VAL A 119 9.03 8.86 6.53
N VAL A 120 9.71 9.05 5.42
CA VAL A 120 10.93 8.33 5.09
C VAL A 120 12.08 8.79 5.98
#